data_530e0dccba74418512192d8f23920471
#
_entry.id   530e0dccba74418512192d8f23920471
#
_cell.length_a   1.000
_cell.length_b   1.000
_cell.length_c   1.000
_cell.angle_alpha   90.00
_cell.angle_beta   90.00
_cell.angle_gamma   90.00
#
_symmetry.space_group_name_H-M   'P 1'
#
loop_
_entity.id
_entity.type
_entity.pdbx_description
1 polymer ?
#
loop_
_entity_poly.entity_id
_entity_poly.type
_entity_poly.pdbx_seq_one_letter_code
_entity_poly.pdbx_strand_id
1 'polypeptide(L)'
;MITSKEQIINYFKSGIKETKDFRIGIEHEKFLFDNKNNKRIDYSKIKQMFAALLEFGWNPILEKNNIIGLNKGGKNITLEPGNQIELSGDKLNHIHEACAESQDYLFELRQVTQKL
;
A
#
# COMPACT_ATOMS: atom_id res chain seq x y z
N MET A 1 5.92 -23.98 12.29
CA MET A 1 5.92 -24.91 11.15
C MET A 1 4.59 -25.65 11.16
N ILE A 2 3.89 -25.74 10.02
CA ILE A 2 2.63 -26.52 9.91
C ILE A 2 2.99 -27.99 9.81
N THR A 3 2.43 -28.82 10.69
CA THR A 3 2.75 -30.25 10.80
C THR A 3 1.55 -31.18 10.60
N SER A 4 0.34 -30.63 10.51
CA SER A 4 -0.87 -31.43 10.30
C SER A 4 -1.90 -30.73 9.42
N LYS A 5 -2.76 -31.53 8.77
CA LYS A 5 -3.92 -31.04 8.01
C LYS A 5 -4.89 -30.25 8.90
N GLU A 6 -5.07 -30.66 10.15
CA GLU A 6 -5.93 -29.95 11.11
C GLU A 6 -5.47 -28.54 11.39
N GLN A 7 -4.15 -28.30 11.50
CA GLN A 7 -3.64 -26.94 11.68
C GLN A 7 -4.01 -26.02 10.51
N ILE A 8 -3.95 -26.54 9.29
CA ILE A 8 -4.35 -25.79 8.09
C ILE A 8 -5.86 -25.50 8.14
N ILE A 9 -6.68 -26.52 8.39
CA ILE A 9 -8.14 -26.36 8.48
C ILE A 9 -8.51 -25.34 9.56
N ASN A 10 -7.89 -25.41 10.74
CA ASN A 10 -8.17 -24.51 11.84
C ASN A 10 -7.74 -23.06 11.53
N TYR A 11 -6.64 -22.89 10.80
CA TYR A 11 -6.23 -21.56 10.30
C TYR A 11 -7.28 -20.94 9.41
N PHE A 12 -7.81 -21.68 8.43
CA PHE A 12 -8.90 -21.17 7.58
C PHE A 12 -10.20 -20.94 8.37
N LYS A 13 -10.56 -21.85 9.27
CA LYS A 13 -11.73 -21.68 10.13
C LYS A 13 -11.64 -20.45 11.02
N SER A 14 -10.47 -20.09 11.52
CA SER A 14 -10.28 -18.88 12.32
C SER A 14 -10.55 -17.59 11.55
N GLY A 15 -10.51 -17.64 10.20
CA GLY A 15 -10.86 -16.51 9.35
C GLY A 15 -12.38 -16.33 9.09
N ILE A 16 -13.20 -17.30 9.50
CA ILE A 16 -14.67 -17.20 9.35
C ILE A 16 -15.20 -16.11 10.26
N LYS A 17 -15.97 -15.18 9.69
CA LYS A 17 -16.54 -14.03 10.40
C LYS A 17 -18.04 -14.00 10.24
N GLU A 18 -18.72 -13.44 11.21
CA GLU A 18 -20.13 -13.08 11.07
C GLU A 18 -20.28 -11.85 10.17
N THR A 19 -21.42 -11.69 9.51
CA THR A 19 -21.67 -10.58 8.57
C THR A 19 -21.43 -9.20 9.20
N LYS A 20 -21.73 -9.02 10.48
CA LYS A 20 -21.46 -7.78 11.23
C LYS A 20 -19.95 -7.42 11.30
N ASP A 21 -19.08 -8.42 11.16
CA ASP A 21 -17.62 -8.27 11.24
C ASP A 21 -16.95 -8.15 9.86
N PHE A 22 -17.75 -8.13 8.79
CA PHE A 22 -17.24 -7.91 7.45
C PHE A 22 -16.70 -6.49 7.33
N ARG A 23 -15.60 -6.36 6.60
CA ARG A 23 -14.93 -5.09 6.32
C ARG A 23 -14.62 -5.03 4.84
N ILE A 24 -14.48 -3.80 4.33
CA ILE A 24 -14.03 -3.51 2.99
C ILE A 24 -12.54 -3.17 3.07
N GLY A 25 -11.75 -3.71 2.17
CA GLY A 25 -10.40 -3.24 1.86
C GLY A 25 -10.35 -2.77 0.42
N ILE A 26 -9.44 -1.86 0.13
CA ILE A 26 -9.17 -1.42 -1.24
C ILE A 26 -7.70 -1.60 -1.56
N GLU A 27 -7.42 -1.84 -2.84
CA GLU A 27 -6.08 -1.85 -3.39
C GLU A 27 -6.03 -0.88 -4.57
N HIS A 28 -4.96 -0.11 -4.65
CA HIS A 28 -4.70 0.83 -5.73
C HIS A 28 -3.30 0.63 -6.28
N GLU A 29 -3.22 0.01 -7.44
CA GLU A 29 -1.98 -0.18 -8.18
C GLU A 29 -1.74 0.95 -9.18
N LYS A 30 -0.50 1.41 -9.29
CA LYS A 30 -0.11 2.49 -10.20
C LYS A 30 1.25 2.26 -10.82
N PHE A 31 1.32 2.39 -12.14
CA PHE A 31 2.57 2.63 -12.83
C PHE A 31 2.88 4.12 -12.82
N LEU A 32 4.14 4.45 -12.58
CA LEU A 32 4.62 5.82 -12.49
C LEU A 32 5.44 6.18 -13.74
N PHE A 33 5.17 7.36 -14.30
CA PHE A 33 5.80 7.84 -15.51
C PHE A 33 6.35 9.26 -15.29
N ASP A 34 7.49 9.54 -15.93
CA ASP A 34 8.02 10.89 -16.02
C ASP A 34 7.11 11.73 -16.94
N ASN A 35 6.65 12.86 -16.41
CA ASN A 35 5.69 13.73 -17.09
C ASN A 35 6.27 14.40 -18.36
N LYS A 36 7.60 14.51 -18.47
CA LYS A 36 8.26 15.19 -19.60
C LYS A 36 8.40 14.31 -20.84
N ASN A 37 8.57 13.01 -20.63
CA ASN A 37 8.91 12.09 -21.71
C ASN A 37 8.03 10.83 -21.77
N ASN A 38 7.09 10.69 -20.83
CA ASN A 38 6.18 9.54 -20.68
C ASN A 38 6.93 8.19 -20.53
N LYS A 39 8.18 8.20 -20.07
CA LYS A 39 8.91 6.99 -19.75
C LYS A 39 8.60 6.56 -18.33
N ARG A 40 8.58 5.26 -18.11
CA ARG A 40 8.46 4.71 -16.75
C ARG A 40 9.66 5.15 -15.91
N ILE A 41 9.38 5.54 -14.67
CA ILE A 41 10.42 5.90 -13.73
C ILE A 41 11.14 4.66 -13.20
N ASP A 42 12.40 4.83 -12.82
CA ASP A 42 13.20 3.80 -12.18
C ASP A 42 13.03 3.80 -10.65
N TYR A 43 13.64 2.80 -10.02
CA TYR A 43 13.59 2.67 -8.55
C TYR A 43 14.20 3.90 -7.83
N SER A 44 15.17 4.58 -8.40
CA SER A 44 15.81 5.73 -7.74
C SER A 44 14.79 6.86 -7.51
N LYS A 45 13.88 7.08 -8.46
CA LYS A 45 12.78 8.04 -8.35
C LYS A 45 11.71 7.57 -7.38
N ILE A 46 11.37 6.28 -7.37
CA ILE A 46 10.43 5.70 -6.40
C ILE A 46 10.97 5.85 -4.98
N LYS A 47 12.27 5.59 -4.77
CA LYS A 47 12.92 5.78 -3.48
C LYS A 47 12.82 7.23 -2.98
N GLN A 48 13.01 8.21 -3.87
CA GLN A 48 12.84 9.63 -3.54
C GLN A 48 11.38 9.94 -3.17
N MET A 49 10.43 9.42 -3.92
CA MET A 49 9.00 9.58 -3.64
C MET A 49 8.61 8.95 -2.29
N PHE A 50 9.07 7.73 -2.01
CA PHE A 50 8.82 7.08 -0.72
C PHE A 50 9.44 7.86 0.44
N ALA A 51 10.66 8.38 0.27
CA ALA A 51 11.28 9.22 1.28
C ALA A 51 10.49 10.51 1.55
N ALA A 52 9.93 11.14 0.51
CA ALA A 52 9.10 12.33 0.65
C ALA A 52 7.74 12.03 1.31
N LEU A 53 7.17 10.85 1.10
CA LEU A 53 5.92 10.44 1.77
C LEU A 53 6.08 10.29 3.29
N LEU A 54 7.29 10.17 3.82
CA LEU A 54 7.51 10.14 5.27
C LEU A 54 7.03 11.44 5.94
N GLU A 55 7.03 12.58 5.24
CA GLU A 55 6.50 13.85 5.74
C GLU A 55 5.00 13.79 6.08
N PHE A 56 4.27 12.86 5.47
CA PHE A 56 2.84 12.60 5.72
C PHE A 56 2.58 11.55 6.81
N GLY A 57 3.62 11.16 7.56
CA GLY A 57 3.51 10.21 8.67
C GLY A 57 3.57 8.75 8.27
N TRP A 58 4.04 8.45 7.06
CA TRP A 58 4.39 7.09 6.66
C TRP A 58 5.69 6.65 7.30
N ASN A 59 5.79 5.37 7.66
CA ASN A 59 7.00 4.75 8.18
C ASN A 59 7.61 3.84 7.10
N PRO A 60 8.94 3.85 6.93
CA PRO A 60 9.57 3.06 5.87
C PRO A 60 9.60 1.56 6.21
N ILE A 61 9.35 0.74 5.20
CA ILE A 61 9.66 -0.69 5.19
C ILE A 61 10.97 -0.85 4.42
N LEU A 62 11.97 -1.40 5.09
CA LEU A 62 13.33 -1.48 4.55
C LEU A 62 13.71 -2.91 4.21
N GLU A 63 14.36 -3.07 3.06
CA GLU A 63 15.18 -4.22 2.74
C GLU A 63 16.64 -3.77 2.68
N LYS A 64 17.46 -4.19 3.65
CA LYS A 64 18.81 -3.64 3.86
C LYS A 64 18.71 -2.11 4.03
N ASN A 65 19.26 -1.34 3.08
CA ASN A 65 19.24 0.14 3.09
C ASN A 65 18.27 0.73 2.04
N ASN A 66 17.38 -0.08 1.48
CA ASN A 66 16.44 0.34 0.47
C ASN A 66 15.02 0.40 1.04
N ILE A 67 14.32 1.50 0.78
CA ILE A 67 12.90 1.59 1.08
C ILE A 67 12.15 0.81 0.00
N ILE A 68 11.51 -0.28 0.39
CA ILE A 68 10.72 -1.13 -0.51
C ILE A 68 9.22 -0.98 -0.29
N GLY A 69 8.83 -0.21 0.69
CA GLY A 69 7.45 0.08 1.01
C GLY A 69 7.33 1.05 2.16
N LEU A 70 6.10 1.36 2.50
CA LEU A 70 5.73 2.27 3.59
C LEU A 70 4.55 1.68 4.35
N ASN A 71 4.43 1.97 5.65
CA ASN A 71 3.25 1.64 6.43
C ASN A 71 2.73 2.85 7.21
N LYS A 72 1.40 2.92 7.41
CA LYS A 72 0.74 3.99 8.18
C LYS A 72 -0.57 3.44 8.74
N GLY A 73 -0.61 3.21 10.06
CA GLY A 73 -1.77 2.53 10.67
C GLY A 73 -1.94 1.11 10.12
N GLY A 74 -3.12 0.79 9.62
CA GLY A 74 -3.43 -0.51 8.98
C GLY A 74 -3.09 -0.59 7.50
N LYS A 75 -2.58 0.50 6.89
CA LYS A 75 -2.32 0.65 5.45
C LYS A 75 -0.86 0.44 5.10
N ASN A 76 -0.62 -0.03 3.87
CA ASN A 76 0.72 -0.15 3.31
C ASN A 76 0.77 0.45 1.90
N ILE A 77 1.93 0.99 1.53
CA ILE A 77 2.29 1.23 0.13
C ILE A 77 3.49 0.34 -0.15
N THR A 78 3.38 -0.56 -1.12
CA THR A 78 4.45 -1.50 -1.47
C THR A 78 4.99 -1.23 -2.87
N LEU A 79 6.25 -1.60 -3.06
CA LEU A 79 6.88 -1.65 -4.37
C LEU A 79 6.61 -3.04 -4.96
N GLU A 80 5.91 -3.04 -6.09
CA GLU A 80 5.51 -4.25 -6.78
C GLU A 80 6.39 -4.49 -8.03
N PRO A 81 6.34 -5.70 -8.62
CA PRO A 81 7.09 -6.02 -9.82
C PRO A 81 6.91 -4.98 -10.93
N GLY A 82 8.00 -4.68 -11.63
CA GLY A 82 7.99 -3.71 -12.71
C GLY A 82 7.89 -2.24 -12.24
N ASN A 83 8.31 -1.93 -11.02
CA ASN A 83 8.24 -0.58 -10.44
C ASN A 83 6.80 -0.02 -10.35
N GLN A 84 5.84 -0.88 -10.16
CA GLN A 84 4.48 -0.51 -9.78
C GLN A 84 4.45 -0.20 -8.29
N ILE A 85 3.62 0.73 -7.87
CA ILE A 85 3.33 0.97 -6.46
C ILE A 85 1.89 0.59 -6.16
N GLU A 86 1.67 -0.03 -5.03
CA GLU A 86 0.35 -0.47 -4.59
C GLU A 86 0.03 0.08 -3.21
N LEU A 87 -1.13 0.73 -3.08
CA LEU A 87 -1.75 0.96 -1.79
C LEU A 87 -2.59 -0.26 -1.44
N SER A 88 -2.28 -0.93 -0.33
CA SER A 88 -3.19 -1.84 0.37
C SER A 88 -3.82 -1.07 1.52
N GLY A 89 -5.12 -0.80 1.41
CA GLY A 89 -5.88 0.04 2.33
C GLY A 89 -6.18 -0.61 3.68
N ASP A 90 -6.81 0.14 4.55
CA ASP A 90 -7.21 -0.32 5.88
C ASP A 90 -8.50 -1.17 5.84
N LYS A 91 -8.87 -1.72 6.98
CA LYS A 91 -10.14 -2.44 7.20
C LYS A 91 -11.24 -1.43 7.47
N LEU A 92 -12.09 -1.19 6.48
CA LEU A 92 -13.10 -0.14 6.47
C LEU A 92 -14.51 -0.70 6.66
N ASN A 93 -15.41 0.11 7.22
CA ASN A 93 -16.79 -0.32 7.49
C ASN A 93 -17.70 -0.10 6.28
N HIS A 94 -17.44 0.92 5.46
CA HIS A 94 -18.29 1.28 4.33
C HIS A 94 -17.51 2.01 3.23
N ILE A 95 -18.13 2.09 2.06
CA ILE A 95 -17.51 2.64 0.85
C ILE A 95 -17.07 4.11 0.96
N HIS A 96 -17.72 4.91 1.79
CA HIS A 96 -17.34 6.32 1.97
C HIS A 96 -15.98 6.45 2.67
N GLU A 97 -15.67 5.55 3.61
CA GLU A 97 -14.33 5.49 4.22
C GLU A 97 -13.28 5.10 3.18
N ALA A 98 -13.59 4.17 2.27
CA ALA A 98 -12.72 3.79 1.17
C ALA A 98 -12.48 4.95 0.18
N CYS A 99 -13.52 5.72 -0.13
CA CYS A 99 -13.38 6.93 -0.93
C CYS A 99 -12.47 7.98 -0.27
N ALA A 100 -12.64 8.22 1.03
CA ALA A 100 -11.82 9.16 1.78
C ALA A 100 -10.35 8.70 1.80
N GLU A 101 -10.09 7.43 2.09
CA GLU A 101 -8.74 6.86 2.07
C GLU A 101 -8.07 7.00 0.70
N SER A 102 -8.81 6.73 -0.38
CA SER A 102 -8.31 6.90 -1.74
C SER A 102 -7.97 8.37 -2.06
N GLN A 103 -8.81 9.31 -1.61
CA GLN A 103 -8.58 10.73 -1.82
C GLN A 103 -7.34 11.23 -1.06
N ASP A 104 -7.18 10.82 0.19
CA ASP A 104 -6.01 11.16 1.01
C ASP A 104 -4.72 10.64 0.35
N TYR A 105 -4.73 9.37 -0.07
CA TYR A 105 -3.60 8.77 -0.77
C TYR A 105 -3.23 9.51 -2.05
N LEU A 106 -4.23 9.83 -2.88
CA LEU A 106 -4.01 10.58 -4.12
C LEU A 106 -3.53 12.00 -3.87
N PHE A 107 -4.03 12.64 -2.81
CA PHE A 107 -3.57 13.96 -2.40
C PHE A 107 -2.08 13.92 -2.01
N GLU A 108 -1.69 13.02 -1.11
CA GLU A 108 -0.30 12.85 -0.66
C GLU A 108 0.64 12.57 -1.85
N LEU A 109 0.25 11.65 -2.76
CA LEU A 109 1.02 11.37 -3.97
C LEU A 109 1.21 12.61 -4.86
N ARG A 110 0.15 13.39 -5.07
CA ARG A 110 0.23 14.62 -5.89
C ARG A 110 1.18 15.64 -5.28
N GLN A 111 1.12 15.85 -3.95
CA GLN A 111 2.02 16.77 -3.26
C GLN A 111 3.49 16.39 -3.42
N VAL A 112 3.79 15.11 -3.39
CA VAL A 112 5.16 14.58 -3.54
C VAL A 112 5.61 14.63 -5.00
N THR A 113 4.80 14.13 -5.94
CA THR A 113 5.20 14.00 -7.33
C THR A 113 5.33 15.35 -8.06
N GLN A 114 4.68 16.40 -7.57
CA GLN A 114 4.87 17.76 -8.10
C GLN A 114 6.22 18.37 -7.77
N LYS A 115 6.91 17.85 -6.75
CA LYS A 115 8.22 18.35 -6.30
C LYS A 115 9.40 17.57 -6.91
N LEU A 116 9.15 16.44 -7.58
CA LEU A 116 10.15 15.52 -8.13
C LEU A 116 10.30 15.62 -9.65
#